data_0e94e9fc3b73ad19841959da3b2edb2c
#
_entry.id   0e94e9fc3b73ad19841959da3b2edb2c
#
_cell.length_a   1.000
_cell.length_b   1.000
_cell.length_c   1.000
_cell.angle_alpha   90.00
_cell.angle_beta   90.00
_cell.angle_gamma   90.00
#
_symmetry.space_group_name_H-M   'P 1'
#
loop_
_entity.id
_entity.type
_entity.pdbx_description
1 polymer ?
#
loop_
_entity_poly.entity_id
_entity_poly.type
_entity_poly.pdbx_seq_one_letter_code
_entity_poly.pdbx_strand_id
1 'polypeptide(L)'
;MRLDIEAAPAGAASVDARPSPPPPAAQLSAGMILLFAVASGLAVANAYFAHPLLDIIADDLKLSRATVGLVVGATQLGYGLGLILLVPLGDLLDRRKLVVLQSLLSVAALICVAFSVSGAMLLAAMAAMGFLAVVTQAFVAYAASLARPEERGQVVGSVTSGIVLGILLARAIAGATADISGWRAVYLLSAGATLVIAAILFRALPAEHKPPAQLSYLRLIGSLFTLFRQERVLQIRAIIAMLIFADVTTLLTPLVLPLAAPPFSLSHTAIGLFGLAGAAGALGAARAGAWTDRGHGQRLTGIALSLMLFAWLPIGLLPQSILYLIAGVLILDFGLQAVHVTNQAMIYRVRPEAQSRLTAGYMVFYSIGSALGSSSSTLVYAQAGWTGVSLLGGAIAAIALLFWAATLKAMPIGATRAVTGKPAA
;
A
#
# COMPACT_ATOMS: atom_id res chain seq x y z
N MET A 1 -48.52 9.65 79.89
CA MET A 1 -47.21 8.99 79.76
C MET A 1 -46.90 8.91 78.26
N ARG A 2 -46.27 9.96 77.72
CA ARG A 2 -45.84 10.02 76.29
C ARG A 2 -44.39 9.62 76.23
N LEU A 3 -44.11 8.63 75.41
CA LEU A 3 -42.75 8.21 75.11
C LEU A 3 -42.32 8.92 73.80
N ASP A 4 -41.37 9.83 73.96
CA ASP A 4 -40.68 10.50 72.84
C ASP A 4 -39.72 9.52 72.28
N ILE A 5 -39.90 9.18 70.96
CA ILE A 5 -38.94 8.38 70.15
C ILE A 5 -38.09 9.39 69.41
N GLU A 6 -36.86 9.53 69.92
CA GLU A 6 -35.78 10.32 69.33
C GLU A 6 -35.34 9.69 68.01
N ALA A 7 -35.51 10.42 66.89
CA ALA A 7 -35.07 9.98 65.52
C ALA A 7 -33.55 10.23 65.41
N ALA A 8 -32.78 9.18 65.15
CA ALA A 8 -31.36 9.26 64.79
C ALA A 8 -31.17 9.92 63.42
N PRO A 9 -30.16 10.76 63.22
CA PRO A 9 -29.88 11.40 61.93
C PRO A 9 -29.32 10.38 60.92
N ALA A 10 -29.96 10.29 59.76
CA ALA A 10 -29.47 9.55 58.62
C ALA A 10 -28.16 10.19 58.12
N GLY A 11 -27.07 9.51 58.34
CA GLY A 11 -25.75 9.90 57.82
C GLY A 11 -25.68 9.85 56.32
N ALA A 12 -25.55 11.01 55.71
CA ALA A 12 -25.18 11.18 54.35
C ALA A 12 -23.76 10.70 54.06
N ALA A 13 -23.60 9.73 53.21
CA ALA A 13 -22.32 9.48 52.50
C ALA A 13 -22.57 8.68 51.21
N SER A 14 -23.19 9.29 50.24
CA SER A 14 -22.98 8.87 48.84
C SER A 14 -21.77 9.64 48.33
N VAL A 15 -20.59 9.08 48.54
CA VAL A 15 -19.38 9.53 47.85
C VAL A 15 -19.57 9.13 46.37
N ASP A 16 -19.93 10.13 45.59
CA ASP A 16 -19.98 10.08 44.13
C ASP A 16 -18.54 9.82 43.60
N ALA A 17 -18.13 8.56 43.59
CA ALA A 17 -16.84 8.12 43.06
C ALA A 17 -16.93 8.25 41.54
N ARG A 18 -16.77 9.47 41.02
CA ARG A 18 -16.46 9.68 39.62
C ARG A 18 -15.22 8.84 39.31
N PRO A 19 -15.28 7.95 38.30
CA PRO A 19 -14.08 7.20 37.90
C PRO A 19 -12.99 8.23 37.57
N SER A 20 -11.84 8.06 38.21
CA SER A 20 -10.66 8.88 37.95
C SER A 20 -10.39 8.88 36.46
N PRO A 21 -10.16 10.05 35.81
CA PRO A 21 -9.85 10.09 34.41
C PRO A 21 -8.68 9.14 34.13
N PRO A 22 -8.73 8.36 33.03
CA PRO A 22 -7.64 7.48 32.67
C PRO A 22 -6.35 8.30 32.61
N PRO A 23 -5.20 7.74 33.05
CA PRO A 23 -3.94 8.45 33.01
C PRO A 23 -3.70 8.98 31.58
N PRO A 24 -3.18 10.20 31.41
CA PRO A 24 -2.97 10.79 30.11
C PRO A 24 -2.13 9.83 29.28
N ALA A 25 -2.63 9.46 28.10
CA ALA A 25 -1.90 8.61 27.15
C ALA A 25 -0.51 9.20 26.95
N ALA A 26 0.52 8.40 27.25
CA ALA A 26 1.90 8.85 27.14
C ALA A 26 2.15 9.31 25.70
N GLN A 27 2.77 10.46 25.55
CA GLN A 27 3.11 11.00 24.23
C GLN A 27 4.02 9.99 23.51
N LEU A 28 3.67 9.61 22.28
CA LEU A 28 4.52 8.72 21.50
C LEU A 28 5.87 9.39 21.29
N SER A 29 6.95 8.75 21.69
CA SER A 29 8.27 9.33 21.50
C SER A 29 8.61 9.43 19.98
N ALA A 30 9.36 10.45 19.59
CA ALA A 30 9.84 10.60 18.21
C ALA A 30 10.58 9.34 17.72
N GLY A 31 11.33 8.67 18.63
CA GLY A 31 12.01 7.41 18.32
C GLY A 31 11.04 6.26 17.98
N MET A 32 9.89 6.18 18.64
CA MET A 32 8.87 5.19 18.35
C MET A 32 8.19 5.47 17.00
N ILE A 33 7.91 6.74 16.69
CA ILE A 33 7.35 7.14 15.39
C ILE A 33 8.34 6.79 14.28
N LEU A 34 9.63 7.09 14.46
CA LEU A 34 10.68 6.74 13.52
C LEU A 34 10.80 5.20 13.34
N LEU A 35 10.72 4.44 14.43
CA LEU A 35 10.74 2.97 14.37
C LEU A 35 9.59 2.42 13.53
N PHE A 36 8.35 2.92 13.73
CA PHE A 36 7.21 2.53 12.90
C PHE A 36 7.38 2.95 11.43
N ALA A 37 7.93 4.13 11.17
CA ALA A 37 8.18 4.61 9.82
C ALA A 37 9.22 3.75 9.09
N VAL A 38 10.34 3.42 9.76
CA VAL A 38 11.39 2.56 9.19
C VAL A 38 10.89 1.12 9.01
N ALA A 39 10.19 0.57 10.01
CA ALA A 39 9.60 -0.77 9.91
C ALA A 39 8.60 -0.88 8.75
N SER A 40 7.73 0.13 8.60
CA SER A 40 6.76 0.19 7.50
C SER A 40 7.45 0.34 6.14
N GLY A 41 8.47 1.20 6.07
CA GLY A 41 9.25 1.41 4.85
C GLY A 41 9.98 0.14 4.41
N LEU A 42 10.62 -0.58 5.34
CA LEU A 42 11.31 -1.84 5.04
C LEU A 42 10.31 -2.94 4.62
N ALA A 43 9.19 -3.07 5.33
CA ALA A 43 8.18 -4.08 5.02
C ALA A 43 7.59 -3.89 3.61
N VAL A 44 7.30 -2.66 3.21
CA VAL A 44 6.78 -2.39 1.86
C VAL A 44 7.87 -2.52 0.79
N ALA A 45 9.12 -2.16 1.10
CA ALA A 45 10.25 -2.24 0.17
C ALA A 45 10.45 -3.67 -0.36
N ASN A 46 10.19 -4.68 0.48
CA ASN A 46 10.27 -6.09 0.10
C ASN A 46 9.44 -6.44 -1.16
N ALA A 47 8.29 -5.82 -1.33
CA ALA A 47 7.43 -6.05 -2.49
C ALA A 47 7.97 -5.41 -3.79
N TYR A 48 8.95 -4.49 -3.69
CA TYR A 48 9.47 -3.74 -4.84
C TYR A 48 10.89 -4.11 -5.24
N PHE A 49 11.60 -4.92 -4.45
CA PHE A 49 12.99 -5.32 -4.75
C PHE A 49 13.14 -6.10 -6.05
N ALA A 50 12.15 -6.91 -6.42
CA ALA A 50 12.24 -7.77 -7.59
C ALA A 50 12.34 -7.01 -8.91
N HIS A 51 11.72 -5.82 -9.05
CA HIS A 51 11.59 -5.12 -10.33
C HIS A 51 12.93 -4.88 -11.06
N PRO A 52 13.98 -4.33 -10.43
CA PRO A 52 15.26 -4.13 -11.12
C PRO A 52 16.09 -5.40 -11.25
N LEU A 53 15.64 -6.53 -10.72
CA LEU A 53 16.42 -7.78 -10.61
C LEU A 53 15.85 -8.92 -11.45
N LEU A 54 14.77 -8.69 -12.18
CA LEU A 54 14.03 -9.76 -12.86
C LEU A 54 14.86 -10.47 -13.93
N ASP A 55 15.78 -9.77 -14.59
CA ASP A 55 16.69 -10.33 -15.60
C ASP A 55 17.67 -11.32 -14.96
N ILE A 56 18.40 -10.90 -13.91
CA ILE A 56 19.37 -11.76 -13.22
C ILE A 56 18.72 -12.92 -12.47
N ILE A 57 17.49 -12.71 -11.95
CA ILE A 57 16.68 -13.79 -11.36
C ILE A 57 16.29 -14.81 -12.43
N ALA A 58 15.86 -14.30 -13.61
CA ALA A 58 15.49 -15.17 -14.74
C ALA A 58 16.66 -16.01 -15.23
N ASP A 59 17.82 -15.39 -15.40
CA ASP A 59 19.03 -16.06 -15.87
C ASP A 59 19.51 -17.13 -14.87
N ASP A 60 19.51 -16.81 -13.58
CA ASP A 60 20.00 -17.71 -12.54
C ASP A 60 19.07 -18.92 -12.32
N LEU A 61 17.75 -18.71 -12.34
CA LEU A 61 16.76 -19.78 -12.17
C LEU A 61 16.22 -20.36 -13.48
N LYS A 62 16.81 -19.96 -14.62
CA LYS A 62 16.42 -20.39 -15.98
C LYS A 62 14.93 -20.18 -16.27
N LEU A 63 14.41 -19.04 -15.82
CA LEU A 63 13.03 -18.65 -16.11
C LEU A 63 12.93 -18.01 -17.49
N SER A 64 11.84 -18.25 -18.20
CA SER A 64 11.61 -17.59 -19.47
C SER A 64 11.29 -16.10 -19.25
N ARG A 65 11.65 -15.25 -20.22
CA ARG A 65 11.28 -13.81 -20.18
C ARG A 65 9.76 -13.58 -20.15
N ALA A 66 8.99 -14.53 -20.67
CA ALA A 66 7.54 -14.49 -20.62
C ALA A 66 6.97 -14.71 -19.22
N THR A 67 7.62 -15.52 -18.40
CA THR A 67 7.13 -15.94 -17.08
C THR A 67 7.75 -15.18 -15.92
N VAL A 68 8.80 -14.40 -16.15
CA VAL A 68 9.50 -13.68 -15.06
C VAL A 68 8.59 -12.65 -14.37
N GLY A 69 7.63 -12.06 -15.05
CA GLY A 69 6.65 -11.15 -14.46
C GLY A 69 5.73 -11.81 -13.42
N LEU A 70 5.61 -13.15 -13.44
CA LEU A 70 4.89 -13.89 -12.41
C LEU A 70 5.53 -13.72 -11.02
N VAL A 71 6.82 -13.40 -10.94
CA VAL A 71 7.52 -13.12 -9.68
C VAL A 71 6.87 -11.93 -8.97
N VAL A 72 6.67 -10.84 -9.68
CA VAL A 72 5.95 -9.65 -9.17
C VAL A 72 4.47 -9.97 -8.98
N GLY A 73 3.86 -10.67 -9.94
CA GLY A 73 2.45 -11.09 -9.87
C GLY A 73 2.14 -11.90 -8.61
N ALA A 74 2.97 -12.88 -8.29
CA ALA A 74 2.84 -13.73 -7.09
C ALA A 74 2.92 -12.88 -5.81
N THR A 75 3.87 -11.93 -5.73
CA THR A 75 4.00 -11.00 -4.61
C THR A 75 2.73 -10.17 -4.43
N GLN A 76 2.20 -9.64 -5.51
CA GLN A 76 1.00 -8.78 -5.47
C GLN A 76 -0.26 -9.57 -5.11
N LEU A 77 -0.43 -10.78 -5.65
CA LEU A 77 -1.54 -11.66 -5.26
C LEU A 77 -1.45 -12.06 -3.79
N GLY A 78 -0.23 -12.38 -3.31
CA GLY A 78 0.02 -12.62 -1.89
C GLY A 78 -0.40 -11.41 -1.05
N TYR A 79 0.01 -10.21 -1.43
CA TYR A 79 -0.35 -8.96 -0.73
C TYR A 79 -1.88 -8.77 -0.70
N GLY A 80 -2.57 -8.95 -1.81
CA GLY A 80 -4.03 -8.87 -1.89
C GLY A 80 -4.73 -9.87 -0.95
N LEU A 81 -4.25 -11.13 -0.90
CA LEU A 81 -4.75 -12.13 0.05
C LEU A 81 -4.47 -11.74 1.50
N GLY A 82 -3.30 -11.20 1.78
CA GLY A 82 -2.95 -10.70 3.11
C GLY A 82 -3.85 -9.57 3.58
N LEU A 83 -4.25 -8.65 2.69
CA LEU A 83 -5.20 -7.58 3.02
C LEU A 83 -6.56 -8.14 3.47
N ILE A 84 -7.03 -9.21 2.84
CA ILE A 84 -8.31 -9.85 3.18
C ILE A 84 -8.19 -10.65 4.48
N LEU A 85 -7.09 -11.39 4.66
CA LEU A 85 -6.96 -12.38 5.73
C LEU A 85 -6.21 -11.86 6.95
N LEU A 86 -5.13 -11.08 6.80
CA LEU A 86 -4.31 -10.66 7.95
C LEU A 86 -4.74 -9.32 8.55
N VAL A 87 -5.19 -8.37 7.74
CA VAL A 87 -5.56 -7.04 8.26
C VAL A 87 -6.68 -7.11 9.30
N PRO A 88 -7.76 -7.91 9.12
CA PRO A 88 -8.80 -8.05 10.14
C PRO A 88 -8.32 -8.65 11.47
N LEU A 89 -7.22 -9.41 11.48
CA LEU A 89 -6.64 -9.94 12.70
C LEU A 89 -6.12 -8.84 13.63
N GLY A 90 -5.75 -7.68 13.09
CA GLY A 90 -5.35 -6.51 13.88
C GLY A 90 -6.45 -5.95 14.80
N ASP A 91 -7.72 -6.27 14.50
CA ASP A 91 -8.84 -5.89 15.36
C ASP A 91 -9.15 -6.95 16.43
N LEU A 92 -8.71 -8.19 16.24
CA LEU A 92 -8.98 -9.34 17.11
C LEU A 92 -7.84 -9.67 18.07
N LEU A 93 -6.61 -9.56 17.58
CA LEU A 93 -5.41 -9.99 18.29
C LEU A 93 -4.67 -8.81 18.94
N ASP A 94 -3.80 -9.13 19.89
CA ASP A 94 -2.81 -8.20 20.42
C ASP A 94 -1.90 -7.72 19.28
N ARG A 95 -1.93 -6.42 19.00
CA ARG A 95 -1.21 -5.81 17.87
C ARG A 95 0.30 -5.99 17.98
N ARG A 96 0.87 -5.95 19.20
CA ARG A 96 2.30 -6.21 19.41
C ARG A 96 2.68 -7.62 18.95
N LYS A 97 1.92 -8.63 19.41
CA LYS A 97 2.18 -10.03 19.03
C LYS A 97 2.01 -10.22 17.51
N LEU A 98 0.98 -9.60 16.95
CA LEU A 98 0.68 -9.70 15.52
C LEU A 98 1.81 -9.13 14.67
N VAL A 99 2.27 -7.90 14.92
CA VAL A 99 3.32 -7.26 14.12
C VAL A 99 4.67 -7.94 14.28
N VAL A 100 5.02 -8.41 15.48
CA VAL A 100 6.26 -9.15 15.73
C VAL A 100 6.23 -10.50 15.02
N LEU A 101 5.13 -11.25 15.15
CA LEU A 101 5.00 -12.56 14.49
C LEU A 101 5.04 -12.41 12.95
N GLN A 102 4.30 -11.46 12.39
CA GLN A 102 4.33 -11.19 10.94
C GLN A 102 5.74 -10.80 10.48
N SER A 103 6.46 -9.97 11.25
CA SER A 103 7.84 -9.60 10.92
C SER A 103 8.78 -10.82 10.95
N LEU A 104 8.67 -11.71 11.94
CA LEU A 104 9.48 -12.93 12.03
C LEU A 104 9.15 -13.90 10.87
N LEU A 105 7.87 -14.07 10.54
CA LEU A 105 7.47 -14.86 9.37
C LEU A 105 7.97 -14.25 8.07
N SER A 106 8.02 -12.90 7.98
CA SER A 106 8.62 -12.20 6.82
C SER A 106 10.10 -12.49 6.68
N VAL A 107 10.85 -12.58 7.80
CA VAL A 107 12.25 -13.02 7.78
C VAL A 107 12.38 -14.43 7.17
N ALA A 108 11.54 -15.38 7.60
CA ALA A 108 11.55 -16.73 7.04
C ALA A 108 11.21 -16.71 5.52
N ALA A 109 10.21 -15.95 5.10
CA ALA A 109 9.86 -15.83 3.69
C ALA A 109 11.00 -15.22 2.86
N LEU A 110 11.68 -14.16 3.35
CA LEU A 110 12.83 -13.54 2.70
C LEU A 110 14.00 -14.50 2.57
N ILE A 111 14.28 -15.31 3.59
CA ILE A 111 15.30 -16.38 3.55
C ILE A 111 14.89 -17.43 2.49
N CYS A 112 13.63 -17.85 2.44
CA CYS A 112 13.14 -18.75 1.40
C CYS A 112 13.31 -18.18 -0.02
N VAL A 113 13.08 -16.88 -0.21
CA VAL A 113 13.33 -16.20 -1.49
C VAL A 113 14.82 -16.28 -1.83
N ALA A 114 15.71 -15.91 -0.90
CA ALA A 114 17.15 -15.89 -1.12
C ALA A 114 17.73 -17.27 -1.46
N PHE A 115 17.21 -18.34 -0.87
CA PHE A 115 17.66 -19.72 -1.10
C PHE A 115 16.82 -20.48 -2.12
N SER A 116 15.99 -19.78 -2.91
CA SER A 116 15.21 -20.42 -3.97
C SER A 116 16.11 -21.03 -5.05
N VAL A 117 15.88 -22.31 -5.34
CA VAL A 117 16.63 -23.12 -6.33
C VAL A 117 15.78 -23.42 -7.58
N SER A 118 14.52 -23.04 -7.58
CA SER A 118 13.59 -23.22 -8.70
C SER A 118 12.58 -22.09 -8.80
N GLY A 119 12.03 -21.87 -9.99
CA GLY A 119 10.99 -20.87 -10.21
C GLY A 119 9.75 -21.10 -9.35
N ALA A 120 9.33 -22.37 -9.17
CA ALA A 120 8.16 -22.68 -8.34
C ALA A 120 8.40 -22.32 -6.86
N MET A 121 9.58 -22.63 -6.32
CA MET A 121 9.95 -22.25 -4.95
C MET A 121 10.01 -20.72 -4.81
N LEU A 122 10.60 -20.03 -5.79
CA LEU A 122 10.66 -18.58 -5.80
C LEU A 122 9.23 -17.96 -5.78
N LEU A 123 8.35 -18.41 -6.67
CA LEU A 123 6.97 -17.90 -6.74
C LEU A 123 6.21 -18.11 -5.44
N ALA A 124 6.32 -19.27 -4.82
CA ALA A 124 5.69 -19.54 -3.54
C ALA A 124 6.26 -18.65 -2.41
N ALA A 125 7.58 -18.49 -2.37
CA ALA A 125 8.25 -17.64 -1.38
C ALA A 125 7.90 -16.15 -1.59
N MET A 126 7.81 -15.67 -2.84
CA MET A 126 7.41 -14.32 -3.18
C MET A 126 5.93 -14.06 -2.83
N ALA A 127 5.04 -15.03 -3.06
CA ALA A 127 3.66 -14.93 -2.63
C ALA A 127 3.55 -14.86 -1.10
N ALA A 128 4.29 -15.69 -0.37
CA ALA A 128 4.33 -15.65 1.10
C ALA A 128 4.90 -14.32 1.62
N MET A 129 5.97 -13.81 1.00
CA MET A 129 6.55 -12.51 1.34
C MET A 129 5.53 -11.37 1.09
N GLY A 130 4.85 -11.36 -0.06
CA GLY A 130 3.79 -10.41 -0.35
C GLY A 130 2.64 -10.49 0.66
N PHE A 131 2.20 -11.70 1.00
CA PHE A 131 1.15 -11.95 2.00
C PHE A 131 1.49 -11.32 3.36
N LEU A 132 2.75 -11.41 3.77
CA LEU A 132 3.23 -10.87 5.04
C LEU A 132 3.55 -9.37 4.98
N ALA A 133 3.82 -8.80 3.80
CA ALA A 133 4.13 -7.38 3.63
C ALA A 133 2.97 -6.45 4.06
N VAL A 134 1.76 -6.98 4.21
CA VAL A 134 0.61 -6.23 4.78
C VAL A 134 0.82 -5.84 6.25
N VAL A 135 1.85 -6.34 6.93
CA VAL A 135 2.26 -5.86 8.26
C VAL A 135 2.44 -4.34 8.29
N THR A 136 2.76 -3.73 7.15
CA THR A 136 2.78 -2.28 6.95
C THR A 136 1.48 -1.61 7.39
N GLN A 137 0.33 -2.20 7.07
CA GLN A 137 -0.98 -1.69 7.47
C GLN A 137 -1.19 -1.83 8.99
N ALA A 138 -0.71 -2.93 9.57
CA ALA A 138 -0.75 -3.14 11.00
C ALA A 138 0.12 -2.13 11.76
N PHE A 139 1.30 -1.76 11.23
CA PHE A 139 2.16 -0.72 11.80
C PHE A 139 1.46 0.65 11.83
N VAL A 140 0.84 1.06 10.70
CA VAL A 140 0.09 2.33 10.62
C VAL A 140 -1.06 2.35 11.63
N ALA A 141 -1.86 1.28 11.68
CA ALA A 141 -2.98 1.17 12.60
C ALA A 141 -2.54 1.14 14.06
N TYR A 142 -1.42 0.47 14.36
CA TYR A 142 -0.89 0.40 15.72
C TYR A 142 -0.32 1.75 16.17
N ALA A 143 0.47 2.41 15.34
CA ALA A 143 0.97 3.76 15.62
C ALA A 143 -0.19 4.75 15.88
N ALA A 144 -1.24 4.69 15.05
CA ALA A 144 -2.44 5.50 15.23
C ALA A 144 -3.16 5.23 16.56
N SER A 145 -3.16 3.97 17.05
CA SER A 145 -3.83 3.62 18.32
C SER A 145 -3.05 4.06 19.55
N LEU A 146 -1.74 4.18 19.44
CA LEU A 146 -0.87 4.67 20.52
C LEU A 146 -0.81 6.20 20.60
N ALA A 147 -1.18 6.90 19.52
CA ALA A 147 -1.14 8.35 19.43
C ALA A 147 -2.34 9.00 20.14
N ARG A 148 -2.13 10.19 20.72
CA ARG A 148 -3.21 11.03 21.23
C ARG A 148 -4.15 11.43 20.09
N PRO A 149 -5.45 11.66 20.33
CA PRO A 149 -6.40 12.04 19.28
C PRO A 149 -5.93 13.24 18.45
N GLU A 150 -5.31 14.25 19.08
CA GLU A 150 -4.84 15.49 18.47
C GLU A 150 -3.60 15.26 17.58
N GLU A 151 -2.73 14.29 17.92
CA GLU A 151 -1.48 13.98 17.25
C GLU A 151 -1.60 12.85 16.22
N ARG A 152 -2.75 12.13 16.21
CA ARG A 152 -2.95 10.92 15.41
C ARG A 152 -2.69 11.14 13.92
N GLY A 153 -3.15 12.27 13.38
CA GLY A 153 -2.91 12.61 11.97
C GLY A 153 -1.43 12.79 11.64
N GLN A 154 -0.68 13.45 12.53
CA GLN A 154 0.76 13.67 12.34
C GLN A 154 1.53 12.35 12.43
N VAL A 155 1.20 11.49 13.41
CA VAL A 155 1.83 10.17 13.58
C VAL A 155 1.59 9.29 12.35
N VAL A 156 0.34 9.18 11.89
CA VAL A 156 -0.02 8.42 10.69
C VAL A 156 0.71 8.98 9.46
N GLY A 157 0.75 10.31 9.32
CA GLY A 157 1.48 10.98 8.23
C GLY A 157 2.98 10.64 8.23
N SER A 158 3.62 10.65 9.40
CA SER A 158 5.05 10.31 9.54
C SER A 158 5.32 8.84 9.17
N VAL A 159 4.49 7.91 9.64
CA VAL A 159 4.64 6.49 9.31
C VAL A 159 4.39 6.25 7.81
N THR A 160 3.39 6.90 7.23
CA THR A 160 3.11 6.82 5.78
C THR A 160 4.24 7.41 4.94
N SER A 161 4.89 8.47 5.41
CA SER A 161 6.09 9.01 4.75
C SER A 161 7.22 7.98 4.72
N GLY A 162 7.37 7.16 5.78
CA GLY A 162 8.30 6.03 5.79
C GLY A 162 7.95 4.98 4.72
N ILE A 163 6.67 4.69 4.51
CA ILE A 163 6.20 3.79 3.43
C ILE A 163 6.62 4.35 2.06
N VAL A 164 6.34 5.63 1.80
CA VAL A 164 6.68 6.28 0.52
C VAL A 164 8.18 6.23 0.27
N LEU A 165 8.99 6.60 1.27
CA LEU A 165 10.45 6.52 1.17
C LEU A 165 10.93 5.09 0.94
N GLY A 166 10.32 4.10 1.61
CA GLY A 166 10.61 2.69 1.40
C GLY A 166 10.38 2.25 -0.05
N ILE A 167 9.26 2.63 -0.65
CA ILE A 167 8.95 2.33 -2.06
C ILE A 167 9.96 2.98 -3.00
N LEU A 168 10.28 4.26 -2.78
CA LEU A 168 11.19 5.03 -3.64
C LEU A 168 12.62 4.47 -3.60
N LEU A 169 13.11 4.16 -2.41
CA LEU A 169 14.48 3.69 -2.20
C LEU A 169 14.65 2.20 -2.51
N ALA A 170 13.59 1.41 -2.41
CA ALA A 170 13.65 -0.04 -2.56
C ALA A 170 14.39 -0.48 -3.83
N ARG A 171 14.02 0.10 -4.97
CA ARG A 171 14.58 -0.29 -6.27
C ARG A 171 16.05 0.12 -6.39
N ALA A 172 16.41 1.31 -5.94
CA ALA A 172 17.80 1.80 -5.97
C ALA A 172 18.68 0.96 -5.06
N ILE A 173 18.24 0.65 -3.83
CA ILE A 173 18.97 -0.19 -2.87
C ILE A 173 19.09 -1.61 -3.42
N ALA A 174 18.01 -2.18 -3.99
CA ALA A 174 18.05 -3.51 -4.57
C ALA A 174 19.05 -3.59 -5.72
N GLY A 175 19.01 -2.63 -6.66
CA GLY A 175 19.96 -2.57 -7.77
C GLY A 175 21.40 -2.44 -7.31
N ALA A 176 21.70 -1.51 -6.40
CA ALA A 176 23.04 -1.30 -5.87
C ALA A 176 23.59 -2.53 -5.11
N THR A 177 22.74 -3.17 -4.29
CA THR A 177 23.14 -4.39 -3.59
C THR A 177 23.40 -5.54 -4.55
N ALA A 178 22.56 -5.66 -5.59
CA ALA A 178 22.68 -6.72 -6.56
C ALA A 178 23.93 -6.58 -7.45
N ASP A 179 24.27 -5.36 -7.86
CA ASP A 179 25.50 -5.09 -8.63
C ASP A 179 26.78 -5.48 -7.85
N ILE A 180 26.75 -5.43 -6.51
CA ILE A 180 27.90 -5.75 -5.65
C ILE A 180 27.94 -7.24 -5.25
N SER A 181 26.79 -7.79 -4.87
CA SER A 181 26.71 -9.08 -4.14
C SER A 181 25.66 -10.04 -4.71
N GLY A 182 25.02 -9.69 -5.84
CA GLY A 182 23.98 -10.49 -6.48
C GLY A 182 22.59 -10.33 -5.83
N TRP A 183 21.58 -10.80 -6.55
CA TRP A 183 20.18 -10.59 -6.17
C TRP A 183 19.78 -11.26 -4.84
N ARG A 184 20.39 -12.39 -4.49
CA ARG A 184 20.12 -13.10 -3.22
C ARG A 184 20.50 -12.27 -2.01
N ALA A 185 21.60 -11.51 -2.11
CA ALA A 185 22.09 -10.64 -1.03
C ALA A 185 21.07 -9.56 -0.65
N VAL A 186 20.27 -9.09 -1.60
CA VAL A 186 19.19 -8.09 -1.34
C VAL A 186 18.18 -8.64 -0.33
N TYR A 187 17.73 -9.87 -0.53
CA TYR A 187 16.76 -10.51 0.35
C TYR A 187 17.37 -10.94 1.70
N LEU A 188 18.63 -11.36 1.73
CA LEU A 188 19.33 -11.67 2.98
C LEU A 188 19.58 -10.42 3.82
N LEU A 189 19.99 -9.32 3.20
CA LEU A 189 20.16 -8.04 3.88
C LEU A 189 18.83 -7.55 4.46
N SER A 190 17.75 -7.65 3.68
CA SER A 190 16.42 -7.30 4.15
C SER A 190 15.94 -8.22 5.27
N ALA A 191 16.22 -9.52 5.21
CA ALA A 191 15.90 -10.47 6.28
C ALA A 191 16.62 -10.09 7.59
N GLY A 192 17.92 -9.76 7.51
CA GLY A 192 18.70 -9.29 8.67
C GLY A 192 18.15 -8.00 9.26
N ALA A 193 17.86 -7.00 8.42
CA ALA A 193 17.29 -5.74 8.85
C ALA A 193 15.90 -5.94 9.48
N THR A 194 15.03 -6.76 8.87
CA THR A 194 13.70 -7.09 9.40
C THR A 194 13.79 -7.81 10.75
N LEU A 195 14.76 -8.72 10.92
CA LEU A 195 14.98 -9.40 12.19
C LEU A 195 15.39 -8.43 13.30
N VAL A 196 16.32 -7.51 12.99
CA VAL A 196 16.74 -6.45 13.94
C VAL A 196 15.53 -5.58 14.33
N ILE A 197 14.74 -5.14 13.37
CA ILE A 197 13.54 -4.35 13.61
C ILE A 197 12.53 -5.15 14.45
N ALA A 198 12.29 -6.43 14.14
CA ALA A 198 11.40 -7.29 14.91
C ALA A 198 11.85 -7.42 16.38
N ALA A 199 13.17 -7.56 16.62
CA ALA A 199 13.74 -7.62 17.96
C ALA A 199 13.56 -6.28 18.73
N ILE A 200 13.75 -5.14 18.06
CA ILE A 200 13.52 -3.82 18.65
C ILE A 200 12.02 -3.63 18.97
N LEU A 201 11.13 -3.97 18.03
CA LEU A 201 9.67 -3.90 18.22
C LEU A 201 9.23 -4.78 19.39
N PHE A 202 9.77 -6.00 19.49
CA PHE A 202 9.46 -6.91 20.60
C PHE A 202 9.82 -6.33 21.95
N ARG A 203 10.90 -5.53 22.07
CA ARG A 203 11.33 -4.90 23.32
C ARG A 203 10.66 -3.55 23.58
N ALA A 204 10.44 -2.76 22.54
CA ALA A 204 9.99 -1.37 22.65
C ALA A 204 8.47 -1.22 22.73
N LEU A 205 7.70 -2.13 22.10
CA LEU A 205 6.25 -2.01 22.06
C LEU A 205 5.59 -2.41 23.38
N PRO A 206 4.64 -1.62 23.89
CA PRO A 206 3.85 -2.00 25.06
C PRO A 206 2.96 -3.21 24.74
N ALA A 207 2.74 -4.06 25.75
CA ALA A 207 1.73 -5.12 25.63
C ALA A 207 0.33 -4.48 25.66
N GLU A 208 -0.48 -4.76 24.66
CA GLU A 208 -1.86 -4.25 24.57
C GLU A 208 -2.82 -5.35 25.07
N HIS A 209 -3.49 -5.09 26.20
CA HIS A 209 -4.57 -5.96 26.65
C HIS A 209 -5.87 -5.49 25.98
N LYS A 210 -6.24 -6.11 24.86
CA LYS A 210 -7.55 -5.88 24.26
C LYS A 210 -8.61 -6.73 24.99
N PRO A 211 -9.79 -6.15 25.30
CA PRO A 211 -10.94 -6.95 25.69
C PRO A 211 -11.31 -7.90 24.53
N PRO A 212 -11.89 -9.07 24.82
CA PRO A 212 -12.27 -10.02 23.79
C PRO A 212 -13.17 -9.36 22.75
N ALA A 213 -12.81 -9.51 21.49
CA ALA A 213 -13.52 -8.89 20.38
C ALA A 213 -14.96 -9.44 20.30
N GLN A 214 -15.94 -8.56 20.19
CA GLN A 214 -17.35 -8.92 20.07
C GLN A 214 -17.73 -9.51 18.69
N LEU A 215 -16.86 -9.32 17.68
CA LEU A 215 -17.10 -9.80 16.32
C LEU A 215 -16.25 -11.02 15.99
N SER A 216 -16.86 -12.02 15.34
CA SER A 216 -16.10 -13.18 14.85
C SER A 216 -15.27 -12.79 13.61
N TYR A 217 -14.13 -13.47 13.42
CA TYR A 217 -13.22 -13.25 12.29
C TYR A 217 -13.94 -13.34 10.92
N LEU A 218 -14.79 -14.34 10.73
CA LEU A 218 -15.54 -14.49 9.48
C LEU A 218 -16.52 -13.35 9.23
N ARG A 219 -17.11 -12.77 10.28
CA ARG A 219 -17.96 -11.58 10.14
C ARG A 219 -17.16 -10.34 9.74
N LEU A 220 -15.94 -10.20 10.22
CA LEU A 220 -15.05 -9.11 9.80
C LEU A 220 -14.67 -9.23 8.33
N ILE A 221 -14.27 -10.43 7.86
CA ILE A 221 -14.02 -10.67 6.44
C ILE A 221 -15.31 -10.44 5.62
N GLY A 222 -16.43 -11.00 6.04
CA GLY A 222 -17.73 -10.81 5.37
C GLY A 222 -18.12 -9.33 5.25
N SER A 223 -17.77 -8.52 6.26
CA SER A 223 -18.05 -7.08 6.23
C SER A 223 -17.30 -6.32 5.13
N LEU A 224 -16.11 -6.77 4.71
CA LEU A 224 -15.39 -6.21 3.56
C LEU A 224 -16.18 -6.42 2.26
N PHE A 225 -16.65 -7.64 2.04
CA PHE A 225 -17.44 -7.97 0.84
C PHE A 225 -18.80 -7.28 0.83
N THR A 226 -19.46 -7.19 2.00
CA THR A 226 -20.72 -6.47 2.14
C THR A 226 -20.54 -4.98 1.84
N LEU A 227 -19.50 -4.34 2.40
CA LEU A 227 -19.19 -2.95 2.15
C LEU A 227 -18.90 -2.70 0.66
N PHE A 228 -18.12 -3.58 0.03
CA PHE A 228 -17.82 -3.48 -1.40
C PHE A 228 -19.10 -3.57 -2.25
N ARG A 229 -20.03 -4.49 -1.90
CA ARG A 229 -21.30 -4.63 -2.64
C ARG A 229 -22.25 -3.45 -2.45
N GLN A 230 -22.23 -2.80 -1.28
CA GLN A 230 -23.12 -1.70 -0.94
C GLN A 230 -22.65 -0.36 -1.51
N GLU A 231 -21.32 -0.13 -1.61
CA GLU A 231 -20.77 1.19 -1.90
C GLU A 231 -20.30 1.30 -3.37
N ARG A 232 -21.17 1.85 -4.21
CA ARG A 232 -20.88 2.03 -5.64
C ARG A 232 -19.65 2.90 -5.91
N VAL A 233 -19.39 3.89 -5.06
CA VAL A 233 -18.18 4.73 -5.17
C VAL A 233 -16.94 3.87 -4.98
N LEU A 234 -16.93 2.97 -3.98
CA LEU A 234 -15.83 2.04 -3.74
C LEU A 234 -15.61 1.13 -4.95
N GLN A 235 -16.69 0.56 -5.53
CA GLN A 235 -16.59 -0.32 -6.70
C GLN A 235 -15.92 0.40 -7.89
N ILE A 236 -16.41 1.60 -8.24
CA ILE A 236 -15.88 2.37 -9.37
C ILE A 236 -14.42 2.75 -9.12
N ARG A 237 -14.09 3.26 -7.92
CA ARG A 237 -12.73 3.69 -7.60
C ARG A 237 -11.76 2.52 -7.46
N ALA A 238 -12.21 1.36 -7.01
CA ALA A 238 -11.42 0.14 -6.97
C ALA A 238 -11.09 -0.40 -8.38
N ILE A 239 -12.04 -0.34 -9.33
CA ILE A 239 -11.77 -0.72 -10.72
C ILE A 239 -10.79 0.26 -11.36
N ILE A 240 -10.93 1.58 -11.11
CA ILE A 240 -9.94 2.56 -11.59
C ILE A 240 -8.57 2.26 -10.97
N ALA A 241 -8.49 1.90 -9.68
CA ALA A 241 -7.23 1.49 -9.05
C ALA A 241 -6.63 0.27 -9.74
N MET A 242 -7.43 -0.75 -10.00
CA MET A 242 -6.98 -1.94 -10.72
C MET A 242 -6.34 -1.58 -12.06
N LEU A 243 -6.97 -0.69 -12.83
CA LEU A 243 -6.50 -0.29 -14.16
C LEU A 243 -5.23 0.56 -14.08
N ILE A 244 -5.15 1.58 -13.21
CA ILE A 244 -3.95 2.44 -13.12
C ILE A 244 -2.74 1.68 -12.57
N PHE A 245 -2.95 0.72 -11.67
CA PHE A 245 -1.84 -0.09 -11.16
C PHE A 245 -1.45 -1.21 -12.11
N ALA A 246 -2.38 -1.74 -12.93
CA ALA A 246 -2.05 -2.58 -14.07
C ALA A 246 -1.19 -1.80 -15.08
N ASP A 247 -1.56 -0.56 -15.38
CA ASP A 247 -0.85 0.32 -16.32
C ASP A 247 0.60 0.56 -15.88
N VAL A 248 0.81 0.97 -14.63
CA VAL A 248 2.16 1.24 -14.10
C VAL A 248 3.02 -0.02 -13.98
N THR A 249 2.45 -1.15 -13.55
CA THR A 249 3.21 -2.40 -13.49
C THR A 249 3.50 -2.98 -14.87
N THR A 250 2.68 -2.65 -15.88
CA THR A 250 2.98 -2.95 -17.29
C THR A 250 4.26 -2.26 -17.75
N LEU A 251 4.55 -1.05 -17.28
CA LEU A 251 5.80 -0.37 -17.52
C LEU A 251 6.95 -0.95 -16.68
N LEU A 252 6.77 -0.96 -15.37
CA LEU A 252 7.87 -1.15 -14.41
C LEU A 252 8.41 -2.57 -14.36
N THR A 253 7.59 -3.57 -14.66
CA THR A 253 7.99 -4.97 -14.56
C THR A 253 8.96 -5.38 -15.67
N PRO A 254 8.68 -5.17 -16.97
CA PRO A 254 9.61 -5.53 -18.02
C PRO A 254 10.73 -4.50 -18.24
N LEU A 255 10.71 -3.35 -17.51
CA LEU A 255 11.62 -2.23 -17.76
C LEU A 255 13.10 -2.62 -17.69
N VAL A 256 13.48 -3.53 -16.79
CA VAL A 256 14.86 -4.02 -16.66
C VAL A 256 15.33 -4.72 -17.93
N LEU A 257 14.46 -5.42 -18.65
CA LEU A 257 14.84 -6.25 -19.80
C LEU A 257 15.44 -5.45 -20.96
N PRO A 258 14.83 -4.35 -21.45
CA PRO A 258 15.45 -3.52 -22.49
C PRO A 258 16.60 -2.65 -21.95
N LEU A 259 16.58 -2.25 -20.68
CA LEU A 259 17.59 -1.34 -20.14
C LEU A 259 18.91 -2.06 -19.78
N ALA A 260 18.85 -3.32 -19.32
CA ALA A 260 20.04 -4.12 -19.06
C ALA A 260 20.68 -4.66 -20.35
N ALA A 261 19.91 -4.74 -21.44
CA ALA A 261 20.41 -5.22 -22.75
C ALA A 261 21.01 -4.08 -23.58
N PRO A 262 21.88 -4.41 -24.60
CA PRO A 262 22.31 -3.43 -25.61
C PRO A 262 21.10 -2.79 -26.32
N PRO A 263 21.16 -1.51 -26.71
CA PRO A 263 22.34 -0.61 -26.66
C PRO A 263 22.56 0.08 -25.29
N PHE A 264 21.62 -0.02 -24.32
CA PHE A 264 21.70 0.75 -23.07
C PHE A 264 22.69 0.14 -22.07
N SER A 265 22.65 -1.17 -21.87
CA SER A 265 23.54 -1.93 -20.97
C SER A 265 23.71 -1.27 -19.60
N LEU A 266 22.61 -0.79 -19.00
CA LEU A 266 22.61 -0.10 -17.71
C LEU A 266 22.81 -1.07 -16.58
N SER A 267 23.51 -0.64 -15.51
CA SER A 267 23.59 -1.38 -14.25
C SER A 267 22.24 -1.44 -13.56
N HIS A 268 22.04 -2.43 -12.69
CA HIS A 268 20.81 -2.57 -11.89
C HIS A 268 20.62 -1.36 -10.96
N THR A 269 21.72 -0.75 -10.48
CA THR A 269 21.68 0.53 -9.76
C THR A 269 21.04 1.62 -10.61
N ALA A 270 21.49 1.82 -11.85
CA ALA A 270 20.94 2.84 -12.74
C ALA A 270 19.46 2.58 -13.06
N ILE A 271 19.09 1.32 -13.30
CA ILE A 271 17.69 0.93 -13.52
C ILE A 271 16.85 1.16 -12.25
N GLY A 272 17.38 0.85 -11.08
CA GLY A 272 16.72 1.10 -9.79
C GLY A 272 16.42 2.58 -9.52
N LEU A 273 17.27 3.49 -10.03
CA LEU A 273 17.08 4.93 -9.90
C LEU A 273 15.83 5.46 -10.62
N PHE A 274 15.30 4.74 -11.62
CA PHE A 274 13.99 5.06 -12.19
C PHE A 274 12.87 5.01 -11.14
N GLY A 275 13.05 4.25 -10.05
CA GLY A 275 12.14 4.28 -8.91
C GLY A 275 12.04 5.64 -8.23
N LEU A 276 13.09 6.47 -8.31
CA LEU A 276 13.09 7.83 -7.75
C LEU A 276 12.24 8.81 -8.56
N ALA A 277 11.90 8.48 -9.82
CA ALA A 277 10.95 9.27 -10.60
C ALA A 277 9.59 9.39 -9.88
N GLY A 278 9.19 8.36 -9.12
CA GLY A 278 8.00 8.40 -8.26
C GLY A 278 8.02 9.52 -7.20
N ALA A 279 9.20 10.06 -6.85
CA ALA A 279 9.29 11.22 -5.96
C ALA A 279 8.63 12.47 -6.58
N ALA A 280 8.75 12.67 -7.89
CA ALA A 280 8.06 13.75 -8.61
C ALA A 280 6.53 13.58 -8.53
N GLY A 281 6.03 12.34 -8.64
CA GLY A 281 4.62 12.01 -8.43
C GLY A 281 4.13 12.36 -7.02
N ALA A 282 4.94 12.08 -5.99
CA ALA A 282 4.60 12.40 -4.61
C ALA A 282 4.41 13.92 -4.37
N LEU A 283 5.19 14.77 -5.06
CA LEU A 283 5.01 16.23 -5.01
C LEU A 283 3.66 16.67 -5.60
N GLY A 284 3.18 15.97 -6.64
CA GLY A 284 1.86 16.21 -7.23
C GLY A 284 0.70 15.75 -6.34
N ALA A 285 0.91 14.69 -5.56
CA ALA A 285 -0.13 14.07 -4.72
C ALA A 285 -0.71 15.04 -3.68
N ALA A 286 0.14 15.86 -3.05
CA ALA A 286 -0.31 16.84 -2.05
C ALA A 286 -1.27 17.88 -2.66
N ARG A 287 -0.98 18.38 -3.87
CA ARG A 287 -1.89 19.29 -4.60
C ARG A 287 -3.16 18.59 -5.05
N ALA A 288 -3.04 17.34 -5.48
CA ALA A 288 -4.19 16.53 -5.89
C ALA A 288 -5.21 16.36 -4.76
N GLY A 289 -4.75 16.07 -3.54
CA GLY A 289 -5.59 16.00 -2.35
C GLY A 289 -6.36 17.31 -2.12
N ALA A 290 -5.66 18.45 -2.08
CA ALA A 290 -6.26 19.75 -1.87
C ALA A 290 -7.31 20.13 -2.96
N TRP A 291 -7.10 19.76 -4.21
CA TRP A 291 -8.06 19.98 -5.30
C TRP A 291 -9.28 19.06 -5.17
N THR A 292 -9.07 17.83 -4.76
CA THR A 292 -10.15 16.88 -4.48
C THR A 292 -11.04 17.37 -3.33
N ASP A 293 -10.45 17.96 -2.30
CA ASP A 293 -11.17 18.53 -1.16
C ASP A 293 -12.05 19.72 -1.54
N ARG A 294 -11.63 20.47 -2.55
CA ARG A 294 -12.43 21.56 -3.16
C ARG A 294 -13.52 21.07 -4.12
N GLY A 295 -13.78 19.77 -4.23
CA GLY A 295 -14.82 19.20 -5.08
C GLY A 295 -14.39 18.91 -6.53
N HIS A 296 -13.12 19.11 -6.90
CA HIS A 296 -12.64 18.93 -8.27
C HIS A 296 -12.13 17.49 -8.56
N GLY A 297 -12.36 16.53 -7.67
CA GLY A 297 -11.81 15.17 -7.78
C GLY A 297 -12.13 14.46 -9.10
N GLN A 298 -13.33 14.64 -9.66
CA GLN A 298 -13.68 14.03 -10.95
C GLN A 298 -12.87 14.64 -12.13
N ARG A 299 -12.75 15.97 -12.16
CA ARG A 299 -11.96 16.65 -13.20
C ARG A 299 -10.50 16.26 -13.11
N LEU A 300 -9.96 16.21 -11.90
CA LEU A 300 -8.58 15.80 -11.65
C LEU A 300 -8.33 14.36 -12.11
N THR A 301 -9.26 13.43 -11.81
CA THR A 301 -9.17 12.04 -12.29
C THR A 301 -9.10 11.99 -13.81
N GLY A 302 -9.96 12.71 -14.53
CA GLY A 302 -9.95 12.73 -15.99
C GLY A 302 -8.65 13.28 -16.58
N ILE A 303 -8.16 14.41 -16.04
CA ILE A 303 -6.88 15.01 -16.46
C ILE A 303 -5.72 14.03 -16.23
N ALA A 304 -5.65 13.44 -15.04
CA ALA A 304 -4.57 12.53 -14.68
C ALA A 304 -4.58 11.24 -15.49
N LEU A 305 -5.75 10.64 -15.77
CA LEU A 305 -5.87 9.49 -16.68
C LEU A 305 -5.49 9.84 -18.12
N SER A 306 -5.82 11.04 -18.59
CA SER A 306 -5.39 11.53 -19.91
C SER A 306 -3.87 11.71 -19.97
N LEU A 307 -3.24 12.20 -18.90
CA LEU A 307 -1.78 12.29 -18.78
C LEU A 307 -1.14 10.90 -18.80
N MET A 308 -1.71 9.92 -18.08
CA MET A 308 -1.21 8.54 -18.10
C MET A 308 -1.28 7.93 -19.50
N LEU A 309 -2.38 8.14 -20.22
CA LEU A 309 -2.49 7.69 -21.60
C LEU A 309 -1.45 8.37 -22.50
N PHE A 310 -1.28 9.69 -22.38
CA PHE A 310 -0.30 10.46 -23.15
C PHE A 310 1.15 10.03 -22.86
N ALA A 311 1.45 9.60 -21.61
CA ALA A 311 2.78 9.17 -21.19
C ALA A 311 3.30 7.98 -22.01
N TRP A 312 2.43 7.14 -22.58
CA TRP A 312 2.83 6.00 -23.40
C TRP A 312 3.41 6.39 -24.75
N LEU A 313 3.16 7.61 -25.24
CA LEU A 313 3.80 8.11 -26.46
C LEU A 313 5.32 8.23 -26.29
N PRO A 314 5.84 9.03 -25.33
CA PRO A 314 7.28 9.06 -25.12
C PRO A 314 7.85 7.73 -24.60
N ILE A 315 7.12 6.95 -23.77
CA ILE A 315 7.57 5.62 -23.33
C ILE A 315 7.85 4.71 -24.53
N GLY A 316 6.97 4.74 -25.55
CA GLY A 316 7.14 3.96 -26.78
C GLY A 316 8.38 4.36 -27.61
N LEU A 317 8.89 5.57 -27.41
CA LEU A 317 10.08 6.09 -28.08
C LEU A 317 11.40 5.75 -27.36
N LEU A 318 11.40 4.86 -26.34
CA LEU A 318 12.61 4.37 -25.68
C LEU A 318 13.73 3.96 -26.68
N PRO A 319 13.46 3.22 -27.78
CA PRO A 319 14.53 2.83 -28.69
C PRO A 319 15.30 4.00 -29.31
N GLN A 320 14.70 5.19 -29.35
CA GLN A 320 15.31 6.40 -29.91
C GLN A 320 16.16 7.14 -28.85
N SER A 321 15.67 7.23 -27.61
CA SER A 321 16.39 7.87 -26.52
C SER A 321 15.78 7.52 -25.15
N ILE A 322 16.65 7.28 -24.16
CA ILE A 322 16.27 7.08 -22.78
C ILE A 322 15.57 8.32 -22.16
N LEU A 323 15.82 9.51 -22.70
CA LEU A 323 15.18 10.75 -22.24
C LEU A 323 13.66 10.73 -22.46
N TYR A 324 13.19 10.11 -23.55
CA TYR A 324 11.75 9.91 -23.77
C TYR A 324 11.14 9.00 -22.70
N LEU A 325 11.85 7.91 -22.35
CA LEU A 325 11.40 7.04 -21.26
C LEU A 325 11.32 7.81 -19.94
N ILE A 326 12.35 8.58 -19.59
CA ILE A 326 12.37 9.38 -18.35
C ILE A 326 11.17 10.34 -18.31
N ALA A 327 10.94 11.07 -19.40
CA ALA A 327 9.78 11.98 -19.48
C ALA A 327 8.46 11.24 -19.31
N GLY A 328 8.30 10.09 -19.99
CA GLY A 328 7.11 9.27 -19.90
C GLY A 328 6.88 8.71 -18.49
N VAL A 329 7.92 8.20 -17.82
CA VAL A 329 7.86 7.68 -16.44
C VAL A 329 7.42 8.79 -15.48
N LEU A 330 7.98 9.99 -15.58
CA LEU A 330 7.62 11.14 -14.74
C LEU A 330 6.13 11.51 -14.93
N ILE A 331 5.64 11.56 -16.15
CA ILE A 331 4.24 11.88 -16.45
C ILE A 331 3.32 10.77 -15.92
N LEU A 332 3.69 9.51 -16.13
CA LEU A 332 2.90 8.36 -15.70
C LEU A 332 2.78 8.30 -14.16
N ASP A 333 3.91 8.44 -13.45
CA ASP A 333 3.93 8.42 -11.99
C ASP A 333 3.17 9.61 -11.38
N PHE A 334 3.27 10.80 -12.00
CA PHE A 334 2.48 11.96 -11.60
C PHE A 334 0.97 11.68 -11.74
N GLY A 335 0.56 11.15 -12.88
CA GLY A 335 -0.83 10.77 -13.14
C GLY A 335 -1.33 9.71 -12.17
N LEU A 336 -0.53 8.65 -11.96
CA LEU A 336 -0.83 7.58 -11.01
C LEU A 336 -1.12 8.14 -9.61
N GLN A 337 -0.21 8.94 -9.06
CA GLN A 337 -0.34 9.47 -7.71
C GLN A 337 -1.54 10.41 -7.57
N ALA A 338 -1.79 11.24 -8.58
CA ALA A 338 -2.95 12.12 -8.59
C ALA A 338 -4.27 11.33 -8.57
N VAL A 339 -4.41 10.26 -9.37
CA VAL A 339 -5.60 9.40 -9.37
C VAL A 339 -5.71 8.63 -8.06
N HIS A 340 -4.60 8.06 -7.58
CA HIS A 340 -4.57 7.25 -6.36
C HIS A 340 -5.04 8.04 -5.12
N VAL A 341 -4.48 9.23 -4.89
CA VAL A 341 -4.85 10.11 -3.78
C VAL A 341 -6.30 10.57 -3.92
N THR A 342 -6.73 10.94 -5.13
CA THR A 342 -8.12 11.33 -5.40
C THR A 342 -9.09 10.18 -5.11
N ASN A 343 -8.77 8.95 -5.52
CA ASN A 343 -9.58 7.77 -5.25
C ASN A 343 -9.76 7.57 -3.74
N GLN A 344 -8.68 7.60 -2.97
CA GLN A 344 -8.74 7.44 -1.52
C GLN A 344 -9.56 8.56 -0.86
N ALA A 345 -9.33 9.81 -1.22
CA ALA A 345 -10.08 10.94 -0.68
C ALA A 345 -11.59 10.82 -0.95
N MET A 346 -11.98 10.35 -2.14
CA MET A 346 -13.39 10.17 -2.49
C MET A 346 -14.03 8.97 -1.76
N ILE A 347 -13.30 7.87 -1.58
CA ILE A 347 -13.78 6.68 -0.88
C ILE A 347 -14.00 6.98 0.61
N TYR A 348 -13.08 7.71 1.26
CA TYR A 348 -13.18 8.01 2.69
C TYR A 348 -14.35 8.90 3.06
N ARG A 349 -14.89 9.68 2.11
CA ARG A 349 -16.08 10.50 2.32
C ARG A 349 -17.38 9.70 2.39
N VAL A 350 -17.38 8.48 1.84
CA VAL A 350 -18.62 7.66 1.78
C VAL A 350 -18.98 7.11 3.15
N ARG A 351 -17.97 6.57 3.87
CA ARG A 351 -18.13 6.03 5.23
C ARG A 351 -16.90 6.34 6.07
N PRO A 352 -16.83 7.50 6.72
CA PRO A 352 -15.68 7.91 7.52
C PRO A 352 -15.32 6.93 8.65
N GLU A 353 -16.34 6.21 9.18
CA GLU A 353 -16.18 5.22 10.26
C GLU A 353 -15.59 3.87 9.77
N ALA A 354 -15.53 3.64 8.46
CA ALA A 354 -15.09 2.38 7.87
C ALA A 354 -13.80 2.49 7.04
N GLN A 355 -12.98 3.53 7.26
CA GLN A 355 -11.81 3.85 6.43
C GLN A 355 -10.86 2.67 6.22
N SER A 356 -10.51 1.92 7.27
CA SER A 356 -9.61 0.75 7.15
C SER A 356 -10.18 -0.33 6.22
N ARG A 357 -11.48 -0.59 6.31
CA ARG A 357 -12.15 -1.57 5.45
C ARG A 357 -12.30 -1.09 4.02
N LEU A 358 -12.57 0.20 3.82
CA LEU A 358 -12.61 0.83 2.49
C LEU A 358 -11.22 0.77 1.83
N THR A 359 -10.16 1.07 2.60
CA THR A 359 -8.78 0.95 2.13
C THR A 359 -8.45 -0.48 1.74
N ALA A 360 -8.77 -1.46 2.59
CA ALA A 360 -8.51 -2.87 2.28
C ALA A 360 -9.22 -3.31 0.99
N GLY A 361 -10.51 -2.99 0.83
CA GLY A 361 -11.25 -3.30 -0.39
C GLY A 361 -10.66 -2.65 -1.65
N TYR A 362 -10.24 -1.39 -1.55
CA TYR A 362 -9.57 -0.65 -2.62
C TYR A 362 -8.21 -1.28 -2.98
N MET A 363 -7.39 -1.60 -1.97
CA MET A 363 -6.03 -2.13 -2.16
C MET A 363 -6.02 -3.58 -2.68
N VAL A 364 -7.08 -4.35 -2.48
CA VAL A 364 -7.22 -5.67 -3.13
C VAL A 364 -7.26 -5.52 -4.64
N PHE A 365 -8.02 -4.55 -5.17
CA PHE A 365 -8.09 -4.28 -6.61
C PHE A 365 -6.76 -3.71 -7.15
N TYR A 366 -6.10 -2.85 -6.37
CA TYR A 366 -4.72 -2.46 -6.63
C TYR A 366 -3.82 -3.68 -6.87
N SER A 367 -3.85 -4.66 -5.96
CA SER A 367 -3.02 -5.87 -6.04
C SER A 367 -3.35 -6.73 -7.25
N ILE A 368 -4.64 -6.90 -7.56
CA ILE A 368 -5.09 -7.64 -8.75
C ILE A 368 -4.58 -6.93 -10.02
N GLY A 369 -4.74 -5.62 -10.11
CA GLY A 369 -4.25 -4.84 -11.25
C GLY A 369 -2.75 -4.98 -11.41
N SER A 370 -1.98 -4.81 -10.33
CA SER A 370 -0.54 -4.96 -10.35
C SER A 370 -0.10 -6.36 -10.80
N ALA A 371 -0.78 -7.41 -10.35
CA ALA A 371 -0.49 -8.79 -10.76
C ALA A 371 -0.80 -9.03 -12.24
N LEU A 372 -1.93 -8.52 -12.73
CA LEU A 372 -2.30 -8.62 -14.15
C LEU A 372 -1.32 -7.87 -15.04
N GLY A 373 -0.99 -6.61 -14.70
CA GLY A 373 -0.05 -5.79 -15.47
C GLY A 373 1.35 -6.40 -15.52
N SER A 374 1.88 -6.88 -14.39
CA SER A 374 3.20 -7.49 -14.33
C SER A 374 3.29 -8.78 -15.15
N SER A 375 2.27 -9.64 -15.05
CA SER A 375 2.27 -10.94 -15.75
C SER A 375 2.03 -10.78 -17.25
N SER A 376 1.09 -9.91 -17.65
CA SER A 376 0.79 -9.68 -19.07
C SER A 376 1.92 -8.94 -19.80
N SER A 377 2.57 -7.97 -19.14
CA SER A 377 3.61 -7.16 -19.77
C SER A 377 4.85 -7.95 -20.18
N THR A 378 5.31 -8.88 -19.35
CA THR A 378 6.46 -9.73 -19.69
C THR A 378 6.12 -10.77 -20.76
N LEU A 379 4.90 -11.29 -20.76
CA LEU A 379 4.41 -12.16 -21.82
C LEU A 379 4.40 -11.42 -23.17
N VAL A 380 3.83 -10.20 -23.17
CA VAL A 380 3.78 -9.36 -24.38
C VAL A 380 5.19 -8.91 -24.80
N TYR A 381 6.06 -8.59 -23.84
CA TYR A 381 7.46 -8.26 -24.13
C TYR A 381 8.19 -9.41 -24.84
N ALA A 382 7.97 -10.65 -24.41
CA ALA A 382 8.58 -11.82 -25.03
C ALA A 382 8.12 -12.07 -26.48
N GLN A 383 6.90 -11.65 -26.84
CA GLN A 383 6.30 -11.86 -28.16
C GLN A 383 6.49 -10.67 -29.11
N ALA A 384 6.34 -9.45 -28.61
CA ALA A 384 6.26 -8.22 -29.39
C ALA A 384 7.24 -7.11 -28.93
N GLY A 385 8.17 -7.44 -28.02
CA GLY A 385 9.17 -6.51 -27.53
C GLY A 385 8.57 -5.26 -26.83
N TRP A 386 9.35 -4.19 -26.81
CA TRP A 386 8.97 -2.94 -26.14
C TRP A 386 7.76 -2.25 -26.78
N THR A 387 7.62 -2.36 -28.10
CA THR A 387 6.45 -1.82 -28.83
C THR A 387 5.16 -2.48 -28.35
N GLY A 388 5.17 -3.80 -28.17
CA GLY A 388 4.03 -4.53 -27.63
C GLY A 388 3.66 -4.07 -26.20
N VAL A 389 4.64 -3.88 -25.33
CA VAL A 389 4.44 -3.35 -23.98
C VAL A 389 3.83 -1.95 -24.02
N SER A 390 4.33 -1.08 -24.90
CA SER A 390 3.84 0.30 -25.02
C SER A 390 2.39 0.34 -25.51
N LEU A 391 2.03 -0.53 -26.45
CA LEU A 391 0.65 -0.66 -26.94
C LEU A 391 -0.27 -1.23 -25.84
N LEU A 392 0.18 -2.23 -25.09
CA LEU A 392 -0.58 -2.81 -23.98
C LEU A 392 -0.87 -1.76 -22.92
N GLY A 393 0.15 -0.99 -22.49
CA GLY A 393 -0.02 0.06 -21.50
C GLY A 393 -0.93 1.18 -21.99
N GLY A 394 -0.71 1.67 -23.22
CA GLY A 394 -1.62 2.63 -23.82
C GLY A 394 -3.07 2.14 -23.90
N ALA A 395 -3.30 0.85 -24.19
CA ALA A 395 -4.63 0.26 -24.19
C ALA A 395 -5.24 0.22 -22.80
N ILE A 396 -4.48 -0.17 -21.76
CA ILE A 396 -4.94 -0.18 -20.36
C ILE A 396 -5.29 1.24 -19.91
N ALA A 397 -4.44 2.23 -20.19
CA ALA A 397 -4.70 3.64 -19.87
C ALA A 397 -5.96 4.18 -20.59
N ALA A 398 -6.15 3.81 -21.87
CA ALA A 398 -7.35 4.17 -22.62
C ALA A 398 -8.61 3.53 -22.00
N ILE A 399 -8.56 2.24 -21.62
CA ILE A 399 -9.66 1.56 -20.93
C ILE A 399 -9.98 2.25 -19.61
N ALA A 400 -8.96 2.67 -18.84
CA ALA A 400 -9.16 3.39 -17.58
C ALA A 400 -9.87 4.73 -17.81
N LEU A 401 -9.46 5.49 -18.83
CA LEU A 401 -10.08 6.76 -19.21
C LEU A 401 -11.54 6.57 -19.67
N LEU A 402 -11.78 5.58 -20.54
CA LEU A 402 -13.12 5.25 -21.02
C LEU A 402 -14.04 4.78 -19.88
N PHE A 403 -13.55 3.92 -19.00
CA PHE A 403 -14.30 3.47 -17.82
C PHE A 403 -14.66 4.63 -16.90
N TRP A 404 -13.71 5.54 -16.63
CA TRP A 404 -13.99 6.75 -15.88
C TRP A 404 -15.07 7.61 -16.55
N ALA A 405 -14.96 7.85 -17.86
CA ALA A 405 -15.94 8.65 -18.61
C ALA A 405 -17.34 8.01 -18.59
N ALA A 406 -17.45 6.70 -18.76
CA ALA A 406 -18.70 5.97 -18.70
C ALA A 406 -19.36 5.99 -17.31
N THR A 407 -18.56 6.10 -16.25
CA THR A 407 -19.04 6.08 -14.85
C THR A 407 -19.25 7.45 -14.26
N LEU A 408 -18.99 8.55 -14.99
CA LEU A 408 -19.15 9.94 -14.51
C LEU A 408 -20.53 10.20 -13.92
N LYS A 409 -21.60 9.79 -14.63
CA LYS A 409 -22.99 9.99 -14.19
C LYS A 409 -23.38 9.15 -12.97
N ALA A 410 -22.64 8.07 -12.71
CA ALA A 410 -22.87 7.17 -11.58
C ALA A 410 -22.21 7.63 -10.29
N MET A 411 -21.35 8.64 -10.37
CA MET A 411 -20.66 9.21 -9.21
C MET A 411 -21.35 10.48 -8.74
N PRO A 412 -21.63 10.63 -7.43
CA PRO A 412 -22.23 11.86 -6.91
C PRO A 412 -21.30 13.04 -7.20
N ILE A 413 -21.77 14.00 -8.01
CA ILE A 413 -21.13 15.29 -8.21
C ILE A 413 -21.33 16.04 -6.88
N GLY A 414 -20.22 16.23 -6.12
CA GLY A 414 -20.10 17.16 -5.01
C GLY A 414 -21.35 17.46 -4.18
N ALA A 415 -21.96 16.47 -3.55
CA ALA A 415 -22.94 16.75 -2.51
C ALA A 415 -22.19 17.19 -1.25
N THR A 416 -21.93 18.49 -1.13
CA THR A 416 -21.81 19.15 0.15
C THR A 416 -23.18 18.99 0.82
N ARG A 417 -23.44 17.85 1.48
CA ARG A 417 -24.49 17.80 2.48
C ARG A 417 -24.00 18.69 3.61
N ALA A 418 -24.42 19.96 3.55
CA ALA A 418 -24.43 20.81 4.70
C ALA A 418 -25.08 20.02 5.83
N VAL A 419 -24.34 19.80 6.90
CA VAL A 419 -24.88 19.42 8.19
C VAL A 419 -25.68 20.63 8.69
N THR A 420 -26.86 20.82 8.13
CA THR A 420 -27.88 21.65 8.75
C THR A 420 -28.61 20.77 9.75
N GLY A 421 -28.03 20.70 10.94
CA GLY A 421 -28.74 20.25 12.12
C GLY A 421 -29.96 21.20 12.32
N LYS A 422 -31.12 20.72 11.96
CA LYS A 422 -32.38 21.20 12.54
C LYS A 422 -32.81 20.14 13.55
N PRO A 423 -32.91 20.48 14.83
CA PRO A 423 -33.55 19.60 15.78
C PRO A 423 -35.03 19.48 15.40
N ALA A 424 -35.51 18.23 15.37
CA ALA A 424 -36.95 17.97 15.27
C ALA A 424 -37.60 18.49 16.54
N ALA A 425 -38.60 19.36 16.36
CA ALA A 425 -39.54 19.82 17.39
C ALA A 425 -40.55 18.73 17.73
#